data_f1dc0ebc634aca276b7d31b0fe71597f
#
_entry.id   f1dc0ebc634aca276b7d31b0fe71597f
#
_cell.length_a   1.000
_cell.length_b   1.000
_cell.length_c   1.000
_cell.angle_alpha   90.00
_cell.angle_beta   90.00
_cell.angle_gamma   90.00
#
_symmetry.space_group_name_H-M   'P 1'
#
loop_
_entity.id
_entity.type
_entity.pdbx_description
1 polymer ?
#
loop_
_entity_poly.entity_id
_entity_poly.type
_entity_poly.pdbx_seq_one_letter_code
_entity_poly.pdbx_strand_id
1 'polypeptide(L)'
;SEMCIRDSYSIDHAPIMPTFAIPEDFGTEEEYRKKYTEKDLFDEFTQDENGNVVMSEDAAKSKIEKLGGYDKLYRIKLEADYLKKLALEGAHKRYGEVLSEEVQERIKFELHIMKTMGFPGYFLIVQDFIRAAREELDVSVGPGRGSAAGSAVAYCLGITKIDPIAYDLLFERFLNPDRISLPDIDVDFDDDGRGEVLRWVTEKYGQEKVAHIITYGTMATKMAIKDVARVQKLMLSESDRLCKLVPDKIPDKKLNLQNAIDYVPELKAAEQSDNPILRDTIRYAKMLEGNVRNTGVHACGTIICRDDITDWVPVSTADDKETGEKMLVTQYEGSVIEDTGLIKMDFLGLKTLSIIKDAVENIRLTKGVKIDIDDFTIINDPATYRLYGEGRTVGTFQFESAGMQKYLRELQPSTFEDLIAMNALYRPGPMDY
;
A
#
# COMPACT_ATOMS: atom_id res chain seq x y z
N SER A 1 -10.37 -35.52 -15.94
CA SER A 1 -10.58 -35.83 -14.53
C SER A 1 -9.84 -34.82 -13.67
N GLU A 2 -10.25 -34.64 -12.42
CA GLU A 2 -9.64 -33.70 -11.46
C GLU A 2 -8.11 -33.84 -11.32
N MET A 3 -7.57 -35.04 -11.47
CA MET A 3 -6.11 -35.27 -11.44
C MET A 3 -5.39 -34.59 -12.60
N CYS A 4 -5.94 -34.61 -13.81
CA CYS A 4 -5.31 -33.94 -14.96
C CYS A 4 -5.31 -32.42 -14.84
N ILE A 5 -6.29 -31.84 -14.15
CA ILE A 5 -6.38 -30.39 -13.95
C ILE A 5 -5.33 -29.94 -12.91
N ARG A 6 -5.12 -30.70 -11.84
CA ARG A 6 -4.11 -30.40 -10.79
C ARG A 6 -2.67 -30.42 -11.32
N ASP A 7 -2.37 -31.29 -12.26
CA ASP A 7 -1.02 -31.48 -12.77
C ASP A 7 -0.70 -30.57 -13.99
N SER A 8 -1.68 -29.83 -14.51
CA SER A 8 -1.55 -29.03 -15.73
C SER A 8 -1.77 -27.53 -15.58
N TYR A 9 -2.17 -27.06 -14.39
CA TYR A 9 -2.44 -25.66 -14.15
C TYR A 9 -1.84 -25.20 -12.82
N SER A 10 -1.07 -24.11 -12.85
CA SER A 10 -0.59 -23.38 -11.66
C SER A 10 -1.19 -21.99 -11.64
N ILE A 11 -1.57 -21.53 -10.46
CA ILE A 11 -1.98 -20.13 -10.21
C ILE A 11 -0.77 -19.24 -9.93
N ASP A 12 0.39 -19.85 -9.65
CA ASP A 12 1.61 -19.11 -9.36
C ASP A 12 2.23 -18.60 -10.66
N HIS A 13 2.31 -17.32 -10.82
CA HIS A 13 2.91 -16.65 -11.96
C HIS A 13 3.95 -15.61 -11.52
N ALA A 14 4.94 -15.39 -12.40
CA ALA A 14 5.85 -14.26 -12.24
C ALA A 14 5.07 -12.94 -12.28
N PRO A 15 5.58 -11.87 -11.67
CA PRO A 15 4.92 -10.57 -11.66
C PRO A 15 4.48 -10.10 -13.03
N ILE A 16 3.20 -9.75 -13.15
CA ILE A 16 2.56 -9.28 -14.38
C ILE A 16 2.47 -7.77 -14.30
N MET A 17 3.46 -7.10 -14.91
CA MET A 17 3.48 -5.64 -14.94
C MET A 17 2.39 -5.09 -15.86
N PRO A 18 1.54 -4.17 -15.40
CA PRO A 18 0.67 -3.43 -16.28
C PRO A 18 1.48 -2.61 -17.28
N THR A 19 0.90 -2.31 -18.43
CA THR A 19 1.57 -1.57 -19.50
C THR A 19 1.28 -0.08 -19.39
N PHE A 20 2.32 0.73 -19.26
CA PHE A 20 2.23 2.18 -19.38
C PHE A 20 2.38 2.60 -20.84
N ALA A 21 1.51 3.48 -21.32
CA ALA A 21 1.61 4.02 -22.69
C ALA A 21 2.72 5.06 -22.77
N ILE A 22 3.89 4.68 -23.29
CA ILE A 22 4.99 5.61 -23.55
C ILE A 22 4.59 6.56 -24.70
N PRO A 23 4.82 7.88 -24.60
CA PRO A 23 4.59 8.80 -25.70
C PRO A 23 5.41 8.43 -26.94
N GLU A 24 4.75 8.41 -28.11
CA GLU A 24 5.39 7.98 -29.36
C GLU A 24 6.58 8.86 -29.78
N ASP A 25 6.56 10.15 -29.41
CA ASP A 25 7.66 11.09 -29.66
C ASP A 25 8.91 10.78 -28.82
N PHE A 26 8.80 10.01 -27.75
CA PHE A 26 9.95 9.53 -27.00
C PHE A 26 10.59 8.30 -27.67
N GLY A 27 9.79 7.40 -28.19
CA GLY A 27 10.24 6.20 -28.87
C GLY A 27 9.26 5.03 -28.76
N THR A 28 9.45 4.05 -29.61
CA THR A 28 8.64 2.84 -29.67
C THR A 28 9.48 1.59 -29.41
N GLU A 29 8.83 0.51 -29.01
CA GLU A 29 9.50 -0.79 -28.82
C GLU A 29 10.14 -1.30 -30.12
N GLU A 30 9.51 -1.02 -31.27
CA GLU A 30 10.04 -1.41 -32.58
C GLU A 30 11.36 -0.69 -32.91
N GLU A 31 11.46 0.62 -32.58
CA GLU A 31 12.70 1.39 -32.70
C GLU A 31 13.80 0.86 -31.81
N TYR A 32 13.45 0.48 -30.56
CA TYR A 32 14.39 -0.09 -29.61
C TYR A 32 14.92 -1.46 -30.08
N ARG A 33 14.07 -2.31 -30.68
CA ARG A 33 14.47 -3.59 -31.29
C ARG A 33 15.44 -3.41 -32.46
N LYS A 34 15.35 -2.30 -33.20
CA LYS A 34 16.30 -1.97 -34.27
C LYS A 34 17.61 -1.36 -33.74
N LYS A 35 17.53 -0.64 -32.63
CA LYS A 35 18.67 0.13 -32.07
C LYS A 35 19.59 -0.70 -31.18
N TYR A 36 19.05 -1.61 -30.39
CA TYR A 36 19.78 -2.38 -29.39
C TYR A 36 19.83 -3.85 -29.75
N THR A 37 20.99 -4.48 -29.53
CA THR A 37 21.17 -5.92 -29.70
C THR A 37 20.84 -6.68 -28.41
N GLU A 38 20.63 -7.99 -28.50
CA GLU A 38 20.48 -8.83 -27.31
C GLU A 38 21.71 -8.77 -26.39
N LYS A 39 22.89 -8.58 -26.96
CA LYS A 39 24.12 -8.38 -26.16
C LYS A 39 24.09 -7.08 -25.37
N ASP A 40 23.64 -5.99 -25.99
CA ASP A 40 23.51 -4.71 -25.29
C ASP A 40 22.54 -4.85 -24.10
N LEU A 41 21.41 -5.54 -24.29
CA LEU A 41 20.45 -5.81 -23.22
C LEU A 41 21.03 -6.75 -22.17
N PHE A 42 21.75 -7.80 -22.57
CA PHE A 42 22.42 -8.70 -21.63
C PHE A 42 23.35 -7.92 -20.71
N ASP A 43 24.24 -7.13 -21.27
CA ASP A 43 25.20 -6.34 -20.51
C ASP A 43 24.48 -5.34 -19.59
N GLU A 44 23.50 -4.63 -20.08
CA GLU A 44 22.78 -3.60 -19.32
C GLU A 44 21.95 -4.16 -18.15
N PHE A 45 21.39 -5.37 -18.27
CA PHE A 45 20.55 -5.96 -17.24
C PHE A 45 21.31 -6.87 -16.25
N THR A 46 22.55 -7.23 -16.54
CA THR A 46 23.34 -8.17 -15.74
C THR A 46 24.60 -7.57 -15.11
N GLN A 47 25.02 -6.39 -15.54
CA GLN A 47 26.08 -5.62 -14.93
C GLN A 47 25.53 -4.68 -13.85
N ASP A 48 26.41 -4.10 -13.03
CA ASP A 48 26.02 -3.03 -12.11
C ASP A 48 25.82 -1.69 -12.86
N GLU A 49 25.45 -0.65 -12.12
CA GLU A 49 25.22 0.70 -12.67
C GLU A 49 26.48 1.35 -13.25
N ASN A 50 27.66 0.81 -12.97
CA ASN A 50 28.96 1.26 -13.48
C ASN A 50 29.49 0.38 -14.62
N GLY A 51 28.78 -0.68 -15.00
CA GLY A 51 29.14 -1.58 -16.08
C GLY A 51 30.09 -2.70 -15.66
N ASN A 52 30.21 -2.99 -14.35
CA ASN A 52 31.02 -4.09 -13.87
C ASN A 52 30.21 -5.39 -13.85
N VAL A 53 30.86 -6.50 -14.16
CA VAL A 53 30.28 -7.85 -14.05
C VAL A 53 30.18 -8.23 -12.57
N VAL A 54 28.94 -8.43 -12.10
CA VAL A 54 28.62 -8.72 -10.68
C VAL A 54 28.07 -10.12 -10.45
N MET A 55 27.88 -10.91 -11.49
CA MET A 55 27.33 -12.26 -11.39
C MET A 55 27.94 -13.21 -12.42
N SER A 56 27.80 -14.52 -12.18
CA SER A 56 28.23 -15.53 -13.14
C SER A 56 27.35 -15.54 -14.41
N GLU A 57 27.86 -16.07 -15.50
CA GLU A 57 27.13 -16.14 -16.78
C GLU A 57 25.83 -16.94 -16.65
N ASP A 58 25.81 -18.03 -15.87
CA ASP A 58 24.62 -18.84 -15.64
C ASP A 58 23.57 -18.08 -14.83
N ALA A 59 23.98 -17.33 -13.80
CA ALA A 59 23.10 -16.48 -13.03
C ALA A 59 22.52 -15.34 -13.89
N ALA A 60 23.33 -14.76 -14.77
CA ALA A 60 22.93 -13.74 -15.72
C ALA A 60 21.85 -14.26 -16.70
N LYS A 61 22.06 -15.43 -17.29
CA LYS A 61 21.06 -16.08 -18.16
C LYS A 61 19.76 -16.37 -17.42
N SER A 62 19.84 -16.92 -16.22
CA SER A 62 18.66 -17.17 -15.38
C SER A 62 17.90 -15.88 -15.04
N LYS A 63 18.60 -14.77 -14.81
CA LYS A 63 17.98 -13.45 -14.58
C LYS A 63 17.20 -12.98 -15.80
N ILE A 64 17.78 -13.08 -16.99
CA ILE A 64 17.10 -12.71 -18.25
C ILE A 64 15.83 -13.54 -18.46
N GLU A 65 15.90 -14.86 -18.22
CA GLU A 65 14.72 -15.74 -18.31
C GLU A 65 13.62 -15.34 -17.30
N LYS A 66 14.00 -15.05 -16.06
CA LYS A 66 13.06 -14.60 -15.03
C LYS A 66 12.36 -13.27 -15.37
N LEU A 67 13.05 -12.37 -16.08
CA LEU A 67 12.46 -11.11 -16.58
C LEU A 67 11.56 -11.32 -17.79
N GLY A 68 11.48 -12.55 -18.32
CA GLY A 68 10.62 -12.94 -19.44
C GLY A 68 11.31 -13.00 -20.79
N GLY A 69 12.63 -13.09 -20.81
CA GLY A 69 13.45 -13.20 -22.01
C GLY A 69 13.65 -11.86 -22.73
N TYR A 70 14.48 -11.88 -23.76
CA TYR A 70 14.85 -10.66 -24.51
C TYR A 70 13.64 -9.90 -25.08
N ASP A 71 12.59 -10.60 -25.48
CA ASP A 71 11.38 -9.97 -26.02
C ASP A 71 10.75 -8.96 -25.02
N LYS A 72 10.76 -9.29 -23.73
CA LYS A 72 10.25 -8.36 -22.71
C LYS A 72 11.28 -7.31 -22.30
N LEU A 73 12.55 -7.59 -22.40
CA LEU A 73 13.60 -6.64 -22.02
C LEU A 73 13.58 -5.37 -22.88
N TYR A 74 13.23 -5.45 -24.16
CA TYR A 74 13.08 -4.25 -24.99
C TYR A 74 12.03 -3.28 -24.42
N ARG A 75 10.91 -3.83 -23.97
CA ARG A 75 9.86 -3.04 -23.31
C ARG A 75 10.32 -2.46 -22.01
N ILE A 76 10.94 -3.26 -21.14
CA ILE A 76 11.45 -2.80 -19.85
C ILE A 76 12.50 -1.71 -20.04
N LYS A 77 13.38 -1.83 -21.06
CA LYS A 77 14.38 -0.81 -21.37
C LYS A 77 13.72 0.50 -21.82
N LEU A 78 12.74 0.45 -22.70
CA LEU A 78 12.00 1.64 -23.15
C LEU A 78 11.35 2.36 -21.97
N GLU A 79 10.68 1.61 -21.10
CA GLU A 79 10.07 2.15 -19.87
C GLU A 79 11.12 2.72 -18.91
N ALA A 80 12.27 2.06 -18.75
CA ALA A 80 13.36 2.52 -17.91
C ALA A 80 14.00 3.82 -18.42
N ASP A 81 14.19 3.94 -19.72
CA ASP A 81 14.75 5.15 -20.33
C ASP A 81 13.75 6.33 -20.21
N TYR A 82 12.45 6.07 -20.35
CA TYR A 82 11.43 7.09 -20.13
C TYR A 82 11.33 7.48 -18.65
N LEU A 83 11.38 6.52 -17.74
CA LEU A 83 11.44 6.77 -16.30
C LEU A 83 12.65 7.61 -15.92
N LYS A 84 13.82 7.31 -16.51
CA LYS A 84 15.05 8.09 -16.32
C LYS A 84 14.87 9.54 -16.78
N LYS A 85 14.24 9.77 -17.93
CA LYS A 85 13.94 11.13 -18.42
C LYS A 85 13.11 11.91 -17.41
N LEU A 86 11.99 11.32 -16.94
CA LEU A 86 11.10 11.97 -15.96
C LEU A 86 11.80 12.19 -14.61
N ALA A 87 12.59 11.23 -14.15
CA ALA A 87 13.34 11.35 -12.90
C ALA A 87 14.38 12.47 -12.96
N LEU A 88 15.10 12.62 -14.06
CA LEU A 88 16.08 13.70 -14.24
C LEU A 88 15.40 15.08 -14.35
N GLU A 89 14.30 15.19 -15.08
CA GLU A 89 13.50 16.42 -15.13
C GLU A 89 13.01 16.79 -13.71
N GLY A 90 12.55 15.81 -12.95
CA GLY A 90 12.14 16.00 -11.55
C GLY A 90 13.31 16.35 -10.64
N ALA A 91 14.49 15.75 -10.84
CA ALA A 91 15.68 16.04 -10.06
C ALA A 91 16.10 17.51 -10.21
N HIS A 92 16.09 18.04 -11.42
CA HIS A 92 16.36 19.47 -11.65
C HIS A 92 15.34 20.39 -10.99
N LYS A 93 14.06 19.99 -10.92
CA LYS A 93 13.03 20.74 -10.19
C LYS A 93 13.23 20.72 -8.67
N ARG A 94 13.74 19.61 -8.13
CA ARG A 94 13.91 19.39 -6.67
C ARG A 94 15.24 19.92 -6.13
N TYR A 95 16.34 19.68 -6.86
CA TYR A 95 17.72 19.96 -6.42
C TYR A 95 18.40 21.09 -7.18
N GLY A 96 17.74 21.68 -8.19
CA GLY A 96 18.27 22.77 -8.99
C GLY A 96 18.95 22.31 -10.28
N GLU A 97 19.45 23.28 -11.07
CA GLU A 97 20.03 23.01 -12.39
C GLU A 97 21.30 22.17 -12.34
N VAL A 98 22.11 22.36 -11.29
CA VAL A 98 23.35 21.61 -11.08
C VAL A 98 23.14 20.60 -9.96
N LEU A 99 23.09 19.33 -10.34
CA LEU A 99 22.94 18.23 -9.39
C LEU A 99 24.31 17.92 -8.76
N SER A 100 24.33 17.74 -7.42
CA SER A 100 25.51 17.26 -6.73
C SER A 100 25.86 15.82 -7.16
N GLU A 101 27.12 15.44 -6.96
CA GLU A 101 27.59 14.08 -7.24
C GLU A 101 26.76 13.03 -6.47
N GLU A 102 26.50 13.28 -5.19
CA GLU A 102 25.66 12.42 -4.34
C GLU A 102 24.27 12.17 -4.93
N VAL A 103 23.58 13.23 -5.37
CA VAL A 103 22.27 13.13 -6.00
C VAL A 103 22.34 12.33 -7.30
N GLN A 104 23.34 12.59 -8.14
CA GLN A 104 23.51 11.90 -9.41
C GLN A 104 23.78 10.41 -9.22
N GLU A 105 24.68 10.04 -8.32
CA GLU A 105 24.99 8.66 -8.01
C GLU A 105 23.79 7.92 -7.41
N ARG A 106 23.07 8.56 -6.49
CA ARG A 106 21.87 7.99 -5.88
C ARG A 106 20.78 7.70 -6.93
N ILE A 107 20.46 8.66 -7.79
CA ILE A 107 19.48 8.50 -8.86
C ILE A 107 19.90 7.41 -9.85
N LYS A 108 21.16 7.40 -10.24
CA LYS A 108 21.73 6.40 -11.17
C LYS A 108 21.60 4.99 -10.58
N PHE A 109 21.96 4.80 -9.33
CA PHE A 109 21.85 3.54 -8.61
C PHE A 109 20.39 3.07 -8.52
N GLU A 110 19.50 3.92 -8.05
CA GLU A 110 18.08 3.56 -7.88
C GLU A 110 17.41 3.19 -9.21
N LEU A 111 17.62 3.98 -10.28
CA LEU A 111 17.10 3.69 -11.61
C LEU A 111 17.63 2.37 -12.16
N HIS A 112 18.90 2.05 -11.89
CA HIS A 112 19.48 0.77 -12.27
C HIS A 112 18.79 -0.41 -11.57
N ILE A 113 18.56 -0.32 -10.26
CA ILE A 113 17.85 -1.36 -9.50
C ILE A 113 16.41 -1.51 -10.01
N MET A 114 15.67 -0.41 -10.17
CA MET A 114 14.29 -0.45 -10.70
C MET A 114 14.21 -1.13 -12.07
N LYS A 115 15.16 -0.82 -12.98
CA LYS A 115 15.26 -1.43 -14.31
C LYS A 115 15.57 -2.92 -14.23
N THR A 116 16.61 -3.29 -13.50
CA THR A 116 17.09 -4.67 -13.43
C THR A 116 16.20 -5.61 -12.63
N MET A 117 15.29 -5.06 -11.81
CA MET A 117 14.21 -5.81 -11.17
C MET A 117 12.93 -5.88 -12.02
N GLY A 118 12.85 -5.14 -13.15
CA GLY A 118 11.72 -5.17 -14.07
C GLY A 118 10.53 -4.30 -13.70
N PHE A 119 10.72 -3.27 -12.84
CA PHE A 119 9.65 -2.43 -12.31
C PHE A 119 9.47 -1.01 -12.88
N PRO A 120 10.13 -0.57 -13.96
CA PRO A 120 9.96 0.81 -14.42
C PRO A 120 8.50 1.16 -14.74
N GLY A 121 7.75 0.24 -15.35
CA GLY A 121 6.33 0.43 -15.67
C GLY A 121 5.46 0.69 -14.45
N TYR A 122 5.75 0.02 -13.32
CA TYR A 122 5.06 0.26 -12.06
C TYR A 122 5.22 1.70 -11.56
N PHE A 123 6.47 2.20 -11.55
CA PHE A 123 6.74 3.59 -11.15
C PHE A 123 6.10 4.61 -12.09
N LEU A 124 6.09 4.34 -13.38
CA LEU A 124 5.43 5.20 -14.37
C LEU A 124 3.93 5.30 -14.13
N ILE A 125 3.26 4.18 -13.83
CA ILE A 125 1.83 4.15 -13.54
C ILE A 125 1.52 4.89 -12.22
N VAL A 126 2.30 4.65 -11.18
CA VAL A 126 2.11 5.33 -9.88
C VAL A 126 2.31 6.84 -10.04
N GLN A 127 3.36 7.27 -10.73
CA GLN A 127 3.60 8.68 -11.02
C GLN A 127 2.43 9.30 -11.81
N ASP A 128 1.90 8.57 -12.79
CA ASP A 128 0.87 9.06 -13.68
C ASP A 128 -0.46 9.33 -12.97
N PHE A 129 -0.95 8.38 -12.15
CA PHE A 129 -2.20 8.62 -11.43
C PHE A 129 -2.05 9.65 -10.29
N ILE A 130 -0.85 9.77 -9.67
CA ILE A 130 -0.58 10.82 -8.70
C ILE A 130 -0.57 12.19 -9.38
N ARG A 131 0.07 12.31 -10.54
CA ARG A 131 0.05 13.54 -11.35
C ARG A 131 -1.37 13.90 -11.73
N ALA A 132 -2.14 12.96 -12.25
CA ALA A 132 -3.53 13.18 -12.63
C ALA A 132 -4.39 13.62 -11.44
N ALA A 133 -4.22 13.00 -10.28
CA ALA A 133 -4.92 13.40 -9.06
C ALA A 133 -4.68 14.87 -8.73
N ARG A 134 -3.41 15.32 -8.76
CA ARG A 134 -3.05 16.70 -8.40
C ARG A 134 -3.38 17.72 -9.48
N GLU A 135 -3.12 17.40 -10.77
CA GLU A 135 -3.14 18.38 -11.86
C GLU A 135 -4.47 18.40 -12.63
N GLU A 136 -5.16 17.26 -12.72
CA GLU A 136 -6.37 17.12 -13.53
C GLU A 136 -7.65 17.05 -12.67
N LEU A 137 -7.57 16.40 -11.50
CA LEU A 137 -8.74 16.07 -10.68
C LEU A 137 -8.90 16.94 -9.42
N ASP A 138 -7.94 17.82 -9.14
CA ASP A 138 -7.92 18.61 -7.90
C ASP A 138 -8.05 17.74 -6.62
N VAL A 139 -7.40 16.56 -6.61
CA VAL A 139 -7.37 15.65 -5.49
C VAL A 139 -6.05 15.79 -4.74
N SER A 140 -6.14 16.03 -3.43
CA SER A 140 -4.94 16.13 -2.59
C SER A 140 -4.30 14.76 -2.41
N VAL A 141 -2.98 14.71 -2.55
CA VAL A 141 -2.16 13.51 -2.38
C VAL A 141 -1.18 13.72 -1.25
N GLY A 142 -1.08 12.75 -0.34
CA GLY A 142 -0.18 12.78 0.80
C GLY A 142 1.30 12.85 0.41
N PRO A 143 2.19 13.21 1.36
CA PRO A 143 3.62 13.36 1.10
C PRO A 143 4.36 12.03 0.90
N GLY A 144 3.68 10.92 1.03
CA GLY A 144 4.21 9.57 0.98
C GLY A 144 4.18 8.88 2.34
N ARG A 145 4.23 7.56 2.30
CA ARG A 145 4.28 6.71 3.50
C ARG A 145 5.15 5.49 3.27
N GLY A 146 5.44 4.76 4.36
CA GLY A 146 6.17 3.50 4.30
C GLY A 146 7.60 3.65 3.77
N SER A 147 8.10 2.60 3.15
CA SER A 147 9.48 2.51 2.68
C SER A 147 9.76 3.31 1.41
N ALA A 148 8.72 3.64 0.62
CA ALA A 148 8.87 4.41 -0.62
C ALA A 148 9.50 5.80 -0.41
N ALA A 149 9.35 6.38 0.81
CA ALA A 149 10.01 7.61 1.19
C ALA A 149 11.54 7.53 1.13
N GLY A 150 12.14 6.32 1.14
CA GLY A 150 13.58 6.09 0.96
C GLY A 150 14.08 6.22 -0.48
N SER A 151 13.22 6.44 -1.47
CA SER A 151 13.61 6.55 -2.88
C SER A 151 13.75 7.99 -3.34
N ALA A 152 14.95 8.38 -3.81
CA ALA A 152 15.20 9.66 -4.46
C ALA A 152 14.51 9.76 -5.82
N VAL A 153 14.40 8.66 -6.55
CA VAL A 153 13.64 8.61 -7.81
C VAL A 153 12.17 8.88 -7.55
N ALA A 154 11.55 8.23 -6.54
CA ALA A 154 10.16 8.51 -6.16
C ALA A 154 9.94 9.97 -5.76
N TYR A 155 10.89 10.58 -5.06
CA TYR A 155 10.89 12.01 -4.73
C TYR A 155 10.96 12.89 -5.98
N CYS A 156 11.87 12.60 -6.91
CA CYS A 156 11.98 13.33 -8.17
C CYS A 156 10.75 13.21 -9.05
N LEU A 157 10.10 12.04 -9.07
CA LEU A 157 8.86 11.80 -9.82
C LEU A 157 7.61 12.44 -9.17
N GLY A 158 7.75 13.01 -7.96
CA GLY A 158 6.62 13.56 -7.23
C GLY A 158 5.70 12.50 -6.60
N ILE A 159 6.11 11.22 -6.56
CA ILE A 159 5.41 10.15 -5.85
C ILE A 159 5.45 10.44 -4.35
N THR A 160 6.61 10.85 -3.84
CA THR A 160 6.80 11.31 -2.47
C THR A 160 7.23 12.77 -2.44
N LYS A 161 7.08 13.41 -1.27
CA LYS A 161 7.50 14.81 -1.04
C LYS A 161 8.57 14.91 0.05
N ILE A 162 9.13 13.79 0.47
CA ILE A 162 10.18 13.70 1.48
C ILE A 162 11.50 13.46 0.76
N ASP A 163 12.48 14.34 0.97
CA ASP A 163 13.82 14.18 0.40
C ASP A 163 14.59 13.11 1.18
N PRO A 164 14.83 11.92 0.58
CA PRO A 164 15.51 10.84 1.29
C PRO A 164 16.99 11.14 1.56
N ILE A 165 17.62 12.01 0.79
CA ILE A 165 19.01 12.39 0.98
C ILE A 165 19.12 13.32 2.19
N ALA A 166 18.25 14.32 2.30
CA ALA A 166 18.22 15.24 3.43
C ALA A 166 17.95 14.56 4.78
N TYR A 167 17.19 13.45 4.78
CA TYR A 167 16.84 12.68 5.99
C TYR A 167 17.63 11.37 6.13
N ASP A 168 18.66 11.14 5.33
CA ASP A 168 19.51 9.93 5.36
C ASP A 168 18.69 8.61 5.32
N LEU A 169 17.68 8.56 4.43
CA LEU A 169 16.83 7.40 4.26
C LEU A 169 17.44 6.40 3.28
N LEU A 170 17.39 5.12 3.63
CA LEU A 170 18.00 4.04 2.85
C LEU A 170 17.04 3.51 1.80
N PHE A 171 17.46 3.49 0.53
CA PHE A 171 16.73 2.91 -0.59
C PHE A 171 16.53 1.41 -0.47
N GLU A 172 17.50 0.71 0.11
CA GLU A 172 17.50 -0.74 0.29
C GLU A 172 16.38 -1.24 1.23
N ARG A 173 15.79 -0.34 2.02
CA ARG A 173 14.58 -0.63 2.82
C ARG A 173 13.33 -0.66 1.96
N PHE A 174 13.34 0.00 0.81
CA PHE A 174 12.24 0.05 -0.13
C PHE A 174 12.36 -1.04 -1.19
N LEU A 175 13.49 -1.07 -1.94
CA LEU A 175 13.80 -2.10 -2.92
C LEU A 175 15.16 -2.70 -2.62
N ASN A 176 15.19 -4.03 -2.46
CA ASN A 176 16.41 -4.78 -2.24
C ASN A 176 16.46 -5.93 -3.26
N PRO A 177 17.46 -5.94 -4.17
CA PRO A 177 17.60 -7.00 -5.17
C PRO A 177 17.82 -8.40 -4.57
N ASP A 178 18.29 -8.49 -3.32
CA ASP A 178 18.48 -9.75 -2.59
C ASP A 178 17.15 -10.30 -2.01
N ARG A 179 16.14 -9.46 -1.91
CA ARG A 179 14.78 -9.83 -1.50
C ARG A 179 13.88 -9.68 -2.73
N ILE A 180 13.41 -10.80 -3.25
CA ILE A 180 12.41 -10.82 -4.32
C ILE A 180 11.07 -10.40 -3.70
N SER A 181 10.88 -9.10 -3.46
CA SER A 181 9.60 -8.53 -3.06
C SER A 181 9.16 -7.51 -4.10
N LEU A 182 7.88 -7.52 -4.41
CA LEU A 182 7.27 -6.48 -5.24
C LEU A 182 7.37 -5.13 -4.55
N PRO A 183 7.57 -4.03 -5.29
CA PRO A 183 7.45 -2.70 -4.72
C PRO A 183 6.01 -2.49 -4.23
N ASP A 184 5.86 -1.96 -3.04
CA ASP A 184 4.56 -1.62 -2.45
C ASP A 184 4.55 -0.11 -2.13
N ILE A 185 3.85 0.65 -2.96
CA ILE A 185 3.71 2.10 -2.79
C ILE A 185 2.26 2.39 -2.38
N ASP A 186 2.08 2.63 -1.10
CA ASP A 186 0.83 3.13 -0.56
C ASP A 186 0.68 4.62 -0.89
N VAL A 187 -0.45 5.02 -1.45
CA VAL A 187 -0.75 6.42 -1.76
C VAL A 187 -1.97 6.89 -1.01
N ASP A 188 -1.79 7.95 -0.21
CA ASP A 188 -2.89 8.62 0.48
C ASP A 188 -3.51 9.69 -0.42
N PHE A 189 -4.81 9.59 -0.65
CA PHE A 189 -5.64 10.61 -1.30
C PHE A 189 -6.59 11.25 -0.29
N ASP A 190 -7.04 12.46 -0.56
CA ASP A 190 -8.18 12.96 0.21
C ASP A 190 -9.38 12.03 0.02
N ASP A 191 -10.14 11.83 1.12
CA ASP A 191 -11.21 10.83 1.17
C ASP A 191 -12.35 11.17 0.19
N ASP A 192 -12.57 12.44 -0.06
CA ASP A 192 -13.63 12.92 -0.95
C ASP A 192 -13.26 12.74 -2.44
N GLY A 193 -11.98 12.90 -2.78
CA GLY A 193 -11.49 12.81 -4.17
C GLY A 193 -11.01 11.42 -4.61
N ARG A 194 -10.81 10.49 -3.67
CA ARG A 194 -10.28 9.15 -3.98
C ARG A 194 -11.09 8.40 -5.05
N GLY A 195 -12.41 8.49 -5.00
CA GLY A 195 -13.30 7.86 -5.99
C GLY A 195 -13.08 8.35 -7.41
N GLU A 196 -12.79 9.65 -7.59
CA GLU A 196 -12.47 10.24 -8.89
C GLU A 196 -11.15 9.69 -9.47
N VAL A 197 -10.14 9.49 -8.61
CA VAL A 197 -8.85 8.90 -9.04
C VAL A 197 -9.05 7.45 -9.52
N LEU A 198 -9.83 6.65 -8.80
CA LEU A 198 -10.15 5.26 -9.19
C LEU A 198 -10.93 5.22 -10.51
N ARG A 199 -11.86 6.13 -10.74
CA ARG A 199 -12.58 6.26 -12.00
C ARG A 199 -11.63 6.61 -13.14
N TRP A 200 -10.78 7.61 -12.95
CA TRP A 200 -9.77 8.01 -13.93
C TRP A 200 -8.83 6.84 -14.30
N VAL A 201 -8.36 6.08 -13.31
CA VAL A 201 -7.52 4.89 -13.52
C VAL A 201 -8.28 3.84 -14.35
N THR A 202 -9.54 3.58 -14.01
CA THR A 202 -10.38 2.60 -14.71
C THR A 202 -10.63 3.02 -16.17
N GLU A 203 -10.87 4.30 -16.42
CA GLU A 203 -11.06 4.84 -17.77
C GLU A 203 -9.76 4.79 -18.59
N LYS A 204 -8.63 5.12 -17.98
CA LYS A 204 -7.33 5.19 -18.66
C LYS A 204 -6.76 3.82 -18.99
N TYR A 205 -6.81 2.88 -18.04
CA TYR A 205 -6.16 1.57 -18.19
C TYR A 205 -7.10 0.49 -18.74
N GLY A 206 -8.40 0.72 -18.71
CA GLY A 206 -9.44 -0.17 -19.25
C GLY A 206 -10.29 -0.83 -18.15
N GLN A 207 -11.59 -0.84 -18.36
CA GLN A 207 -12.55 -1.41 -17.39
C GLN A 207 -12.35 -2.92 -17.18
N GLU A 208 -11.88 -3.62 -18.20
CA GLU A 208 -11.58 -5.06 -18.16
C GLU A 208 -10.25 -5.37 -17.46
N LYS A 209 -9.41 -4.37 -17.19
CA LYS A 209 -8.06 -4.52 -16.63
C LYS A 209 -7.97 -4.05 -15.18
N VAL A 210 -8.96 -3.32 -14.69
CA VAL A 210 -8.95 -2.74 -13.35
C VAL A 210 -10.01 -3.44 -12.50
N ALA A 211 -9.61 -3.99 -11.36
CA ALA A 211 -10.51 -4.63 -10.43
C ALA A 211 -10.14 -4.34 -8.97
N HIS A 212 -11.16 -4.24 -8.13
CA HIS A 212 -10.99 -4.20 -6.69
C HIS A 212 -10.69 -5.61 -6.14
N ILE A 213 -10.08 -5.67 -4.96
CA ILE A 213 -9.78 -6.94 -4.29
C ILE A 213 -10.93 -7.30 -3.37
N ILE A 214 -11.33 -8.58 -3.38
CA ILE A 214 -12.31 -9.10 -2.43
C ILE A 214 -11.73 -9.18 -1.02
N THR A 215 -12.61 -9.08 -0.03
CA THR A 215 -12.30 -9.45 1.36
C THR A 215 -13.31 -10.48 1.86
N TYR A 216 -12.83 -11.44 2.63
CA TYR A 216 -13.67 -12.44 3.28
C TYR A 216 -13.81 -12.12 4.75
N GLY A 217 -15.01 -11.68 5.15
CA GLY A 217 -15.35 -11.49 6.56
C GLY A 217 -15.55 -12.82 7.25
N THR A 218 -14.67 -13.18 8.18
CA THR A 218 -14.79 -14.39 8.98
C THR A 218 -15.55 -14.15 10.27
N MET A 219 -16.15 -15.21 10.81
CA MET A 219 -16.84 -15.17 12.10
C MET A 219 -15.81 -15.09 13.24
N ALA A 220 -15.54 -13.87 13.72
CA ALA A 220 -14.72 -13.66 14.91
C ALA A 220 -15.46 -14.18 16.18
N THR A 221 -14.70 -14.45 17.25
CA THR A 221 -15.18 -15.06 18.50
C THR A 221 -16.50 -14.49 19.01
N LYS A 222 -16.55 -13.16 19.25
CA LYS A 222 -17.76 -12.48 19.77
C LYS A 222 -18.92 -12.54 18.77
N MET A 223 -18.63 -12.48 17.46
CA MET A 223 -19.61 -12.55 16.39
C MET A 223 -20.21 -13.97 16.28
N ALA A 224 -19.36 -15.00 16.35
CA ALA A 224 -19.81 -16.39 16.33
C ALA A 224 -20.78 -16.67 17.50
N ILE A 225 -20.47 -16.22 18.71
CA ILE A 225 -21.36 -16.33 19.87
C ILE A 225 -22.70 -15.65 19.59
N LYS A 226 -22.70 -14.39 19.10
CA LYS A 226 -23.94 -13.63 18.85
C LYS A 226 -24.81 -14.25 17.76
N ASP A 227 -24.23 -14.69 16.68
CA ASP A 227 -24.96 -15.29 15.56
C ASP A 227 -25.58 -16.63 15.95
N VAL A 228 -24.83 -17.50 16.65
CA VAL A 228 -25.35 -18.76 17.14
C VAL A 228 -26.40 -18.54 18.22
N ALA A 229 -26.17 -17.64 19.17
CA ALA A 229 -27.14 -17.28 20.21
C ALA A 229 -28.48 -16.86 19.62
N ARG A 230 -28.45 -16.05 18.57
CA ARG A 230 -29.66 -15.60 17.85
C ARG A 230 -30.42 -16.78 17.23
N VAL A 231 -29.73 -17.72 16.58
CA VAL A 231 -30.33 -18.91 15.97
C VAL A 231 -30.87 -19.87 17.03
N GLN A 232 -30.13 -20.05 18.11
CA GLN A 232 -30.53 -20.88 19.26
C GLN A 232 -31.63 -20.24 20.13
N LYS A 233 -32.01 -18.98 19.81
CA LYS A 233 -32.99 -18.19 20.58
C LYS A 233 -32.55 -17.99 22.05
N LEU A 234 -31.26 -17.91 22.30
CA LEU A 234 -30.72 -17.50 23.60
C LEU A 234 -31.09 -16.04 23.87
N MET A 235 -31.41 -15.70 25.11
CA MET A 235 -31.75 -14.31 25.46
C MET A 235 -30.61 -13.36 25.13
N LEU A 236 -30.95 -12.18 24.58
CA LEU A 236 -29.95 -11.17 24.17
C LEU A 236 -29.03 -10.76 25.33
N SER A 237 -29.59 -10.60 26.54
CA SER A 237 -28.83 -10.29 27.75
C SER A 237 -27.76 -11.35 28.06
N GLU A 238 -28.09 -12.63 27.86
CA GLU A 238 -27.17 -13.73 28.08
C GLU A 238 -26.08 -13.80 27.01
N SER A 239 -26.46 -13.58 25.74
CA SER A 239 -25.52 -13.44 24.63
C SER A 239 -24.54 -12.30 24.85
N ASP A 240 -25.02 -11.13 25.29
CA ASP A 240 -24.18 -9.97 25.59
C ASP A 240 -23.26 -10.24 26.80
N ARG A 241 -23.74 -10.96 27.81
CA ARG A 241 -22.94 -11.41 28.96
C ARG A 241 -21.78 -12.28 28.49
N LEU A 242 -22.05 -13.29 27.67
CA LEU A 242 -21.01 -14.17 27.11
C LEU A 242 -19.95 -13.38 26.31
N CYS A 243 -20.41 -12.46 25.46
CA CYS A 243 -19.48 -11.63 24.67
C CYS A 243 -18.60 -10.71 25.52
N LYS A 244 -19.12 -10.20 26.66
CA LYS A 244 -18.34 -9.39 27.60
C LYS A 244 -17.29 -10.20 28.36
N LEU A 245 -17.51 -11.49 28.56
CA LEU A 245 -16.56 -12.40 29.19
C LEU A 245 -15.38 -12.74 28.28
N VAL A 246 -15.52 -12.63 26.95
CA VAL A 246 -14.41 -12.83 26.00
C VAL A 246 -13.42 -11.69 26.15
N PRO A 247 -12.17 -11.98 26.59
CA PRO A 247 -11.16 -10.94 26.75
C PRO A 247 -10.75 -10.35 25.40
N ASP A 248 -10.20 -9.14 25.39
CA ASP A 248 -9.69 -8.54 24.15
C ASP A 248 -8.30 -9.11 23.77
N LYS A 249 -7.54 -9.63 24.76
CA LYS A 249 -6.23 -10.25 24.56
C LYS A 249 -6.04 -11.39 25.58
N ILE A 250 -5.42 -12.48 25.16
CA ILE A 250 -4.99 -13.57 26.02
C ILE A 250 -3.45 -13.60 26.01
N PRO A 251 -2.77 -13.58 27.15
CA PRO A 251 -1.30 -13.65 27.21
C PRO A 251 -0.79 -14.89 26.47
N ASP A 252 0.22 -14.71 25.62
CA ASP A 252 0.96 -15.75 24.88
C ASP A 252 0.11 -16.67 23.99
N LYS A 253 -1.16 -16.33 23.75
CA LYS A 253 -2.07 -17.12 22.91
C LYS A 253 -2.88 -16.24 21.96
N LYS A 254 -3.15 -16.79 20.77
CA LYS A 254 -4.09 -16.17 19.82
C LYS A 254 -5.50 -16.18 20.45
N LEU A 255 -6.21 -15.06 20.32
CA LEU A 255 -7.62 -14.98 20.72
C LEU A 255 -8.46 -15.86 19.79
N ASN A 256 -9.10 -16.86 20.36
CA ASN A 256 -10.16 -17.68 19.80
C ASN A 256 -11.07 -18.18 20.93
N LEU A 257 -12.22 -18.72 20.58
CA LEU A 257 -13.21 -19.13 21.59
C LEU A 257 -12.68 -20.25 22.52
N GLN A 258 -11.93 -21.21 21.98
CA GLN A 258 -11.34 -22.27 22.81
C GLN A 258 -10.36 -21.72 23.86
N ASN A 259 -9.42 -20.87 23.42
CA ASN A 259 -8.46 -20.25 24.32
C ASN A 259 -9.15 -19.32 25.32
N ALA A 260 -10.23 -18.64 24.93
CA ALA A 260 -11.03 -17.82 25.84
C ALA A 260 -11.74 -18.66 26.89
N ILE A 261 -12.29 -19.81 26.52
CA ILE A 261 -12.92 -20.78 27.46
C ILE A 261 -11.90 -21.33 28.46
N ASP A 262 -10.70 -21.66 27.98
CA ASP A 262 -9.62 -22.19 28.86
C ASP A 262 -9.10 -21.08 29.81
N TYR A 263 -9.17 -19.82 29.43
CA TYR A 263 -8.67 -18.69 30.20
C TYR A 263 -9.71 -18.11 31.19
N VAL A 264 -11.01 -18.13 30.83
CA VAL A 264 -12.09 -17.50 31.62
C VAL A 264 -12.99 -18.57 32.22
N PRO A 265 -12.97 -18.78 33.56
CA PRO A 265 -13.76 -19.80 34.23
C PRO A 265 -15.26 -19.75 33.96
N GLU A 266 -15.83 -18.54 33.83
CA GLU A 266 -17.25 -18.34 33.57
C GLU A 266 -17.64 -18.79 32.14
N LEU A 267 -16.77 -18.68 31.15
CA LEU A 267 -17.00 -19.24 29.81
C LEU A 267 -16.92 -20.75 29.82
N LYS A 268 -16.03 -21.33 30.62
CA LYS A 268 -15.94 -22.78 30.83
C LYS A 268 -17.19 -23.31 31.53
N ALA A 269 -17.70 -22.59 32.51
CA ALA A 269 -18.95 -22.95 33.18
C ALA A 269 -20.15 -22.87 32.19
N ALA A 270 -20.16 -21.92 31.27
CA ALA A 270 -21.18 -21.82 30.24
C ALA A 270 -21.11 -22.99 29.23
N GLU A 271 -19.93 -23.44 28.86
CA GLU A 271 -19.70 -24.60 27.99
C GLU A 271 -20.20 -25.91 28.68
N GLN A 272 -20.13 -26.02 30.00
CA GLN A 272 -20.52 -27.16 30.78
C GLN A 272 -21.92 -27.02 31.40
N SER A 273 -22.67 -26.00 31.02
CA SER A 273 -23.98 -25.68 31.61
C SER A 273 -25.01 -26.81 31.38
N ASP A 274 -25.85 -27.04 32.38
CA ASP A 274 -27.02 -27.91 32.26
C ASP A 274 -28.10 -27.34 31.34
N ASN A 275 -28.08 -26.01 31.09
CA ASN A 275 -28.95 -25.40 30.10
C ASN A 275 -28.48 -25.76 28.68
N PRO A 276 -29.25 -26.57 27.92
CA PRO A 276 -28.82 -27.05 26.61
C PRO A 276 -28.65 -25.93 25.62
N ILE A 277 -29.46 -24.85 25.66
CA ILE A 277 -29.38 -23.71 24.74
C ILE A 277 -28.05 -22.97 24.95
N LEU A 278 -27.65 -22.75 26.21
CA LEU A 278 -26.40 -22.07 26.54
C LEU A 278 -25.20 -22.94 26.16
N ARG A 279 -25.17 -24.18 26.50
CA ARG A 279 -24.11 -25.13 26.16
C ARG A 279 -23.95 -25.29 24.65
N ASP A 280 -25.05 -25.50 23.94
CA ASP A 280 -25.03 -25.68 22.48
C ASP A 280 -24.65 -24.40 21.76
N THR A 281 -24.99 -23.21 22.31
CA THR A 281 -24.52 -21.93 21.78
C THR A 281 -23.00 -21.87 21.78
N ILE A 282 -22.33 -22.19 22.86
CA ILE A 282 -20.85 -22.20 22.92
C ILE A 282 -20.28 -23.27 21.99
N ARG A 283 -20.85 -24.48 21.99
CA ARG A 283 -20.40 -25.57 21.13
C ARG A 283 -20.44 -25.21 19.63
N TYR A 284 -21.58 -24.72 19.17
CA TYR A 284 -21.72 -24.36 17.76
C TYR A 284 -20.92 -23.09 17.40
N ALA A 285 -20.79 -22.12 18.30
CA ALA A 285 -19.92 -20.97 18.09
C ALA A 285 -18.47 -21.37 17.86
N LYS A 286 -17.93 -22.37 18.63
CA LYS A 286 -16.59 -22.94 18.40
C LYS A 286 -16.45 -23.58 17.03
N MET A 287 -17.48 -24.26 16.53
CA MET A 287 -17.47 -24.91 15.21
C MET A 287 -17.52 -23.91 14.05
N LEU A 288 -18.17 -22.77 14.28
CA LEU A 288 -18.37 -21.74 13.23
C LEU A 288 -17.32 -20.64 13.26
N GLU A 289 -16.62 -20.46 14.38
CA GLU A 289 -15.55 -19.47 14.49
C GLU A 289 -14.50 -19.67 13.38
N GLY A 290 -14.11 -18.58 12.74
CA GLY A 290 -13.12 -18.59 11.66
C GLY A 290 -13.68 -18.92 10.27
N ASN A 291 -14.91 -19.44 10.16
CA ASN A 291 -15.52 -19.67 8.86
C ASN A 291 -15.91 -18.35 8.19
N VAL A 292 -15.88 -18.33 6.86
CA VAL A 292 -16.33 -17.16 6.07
C VAL A 292 -17.82 -16.95 6.28
N ARG A 293 -18.18 -15.71 6.61
CA ARG A 293 -19.55 -15.28 6.84
C ARG A 293 -20.11 -14.46 5.67
N ASN A 294 -19.32 -13.56 5.17
CA ASN A 294 -19.69 -12.68 4.07
C ASN A 294 -18.46 -12.28 3.27
N THR A 295 -18.71 -11.69 2.11
CA THR A 295 -17.69 -11.05 1.29
C THR A 295 -17.84 -9.53 1.36
N GLY A 296 -16.78 -8.82 1.14
CA GLY A 296 -16.72 -7.38 1.01
C GLY A 296 -15.72 -6.98 -0.07
N VAL A 297 -15.57 -5.69 -0.28
CA VAL A 297 -14.55 -5.12 -1.15
C VAL A 297 -13.45 -4.54 -0.28
N HIS A 298 -12.21 -4.78 -0.64
CA HIS A 298 -11.05 -4.21 0.07
C HIS A 298 -11.10 -2.69 0.01
N ALA A 299 -10.84 -2.03 1.14
CA ALA A 299 -10.99 -0.59 1.25
C ALA A 299 -10.06 0.21 0.32
N CYS A 300 -8.89 -0.33 0.00
CA CYS A 300 -7.80 0.40 -0.66
C CYS A 300 -7.25 -0.33 -1.87
N GLY A 301 -7.11 -1.66 -1.81
CA GLY A 301 -6.42 -2.46 -2.81
C GLY A 301 -7.15 -2.55 -4.13
N THR A 302 -6.47 -2.17 -5.18
CA THR A 302 -6.94 -2.22 -6.57
C THR A 302 -5.86 -2.88 -7.43
N ILE A 303 -6.28 -3.72 -8.36
CA ILE A 303 -5.39 -4.34 -9.35
C ILE A 303 -5.50 -3.58 -10.65
N ILE A 304 -4.36 -3.27 -11.26
CA ILE A 304 -4.25 -2.82 -12.65
C ILE A 304 -3.52 -3.91 -13.41
N CYS A 305 -4.24 -4.64 -14.25
CA CYS A 305 -3.69 -5.75 -15.03
C CYS A 305 -3.16 -5.28 -16.39
N ARG A 306 -2.21 -6.01 -16.95
CA ARG A 306 -1.72 -5.79 -18.31
C ARG A 306 -2.76 -6.17 -19.36
N ASP A 307 -3.42 -7.30 -19.15
CA ASP A 307 -4.39 -7.92 -20.04
C ASP A 307 -5.79 -7.89 -19.38
N ASP A 308 -6.78 -8.50 -20.03
CA ASP A 308 -8.07 -8.75 -19.38
C ASP A 308 -7.85 -9.52 -18.08
N ILE A 309 -8.37 -9.01 -16.97
CA ILE A 309 -8.12 -9.60 -15.65
C ILE A 309 -8.70 -11.01 -15.51
N THR A 310 -9.72 -11.32 -16.30
CA THR A 310 -10.35 -12.65 -16.32
C THR A 310 -9.46 -13.74 -16.90
N ASP A 311 -8.40 -13.38 -17.61
CA ASP A 311 -7.40 -14.33 -18.09
C ASP A 311 -6.52 -14.85 -16.94
N TRP A 312 -6.49 -14.15 -15.82
CA TRP A 312 -5.58 -14.43 -14.71
C TRP A 312 -6.30 -14.90 -13.43
N VAL A 313 -7.43 -14.28 -13.11
CA VAL A 313 -8.19 -14.60 -11.88
C VAL A 313 -9.68 -14.56 -12.14
N PRO A 314 -10.47 -15.39 -11.42
CA PRO A 314 -11.92 -15.27 -11.46
C PRO A 314 -12.35 -13.93 -10.83
N VAL A 315 -13.36 -13.31 -11.43
CA VAL A 315 -13.92 -12.04 -10.97
C VAL A 315 -15.43 -12.15 -10.76
N SER A 316 -15.98 -11.23 -9.95
CA SER A 316 -17.41 -10.96 -9.85
C SER A 316 -17.64 -9.45 -9.95
N THR A 317 -18.89 -9.04 -9.84
CA THR A 317 -19.26 -7.62 -9.75
C THR A 317 -19.79 -7.30 -8.37
N ALA A 318 -19.48 -6.10 -7.89
CA ALA A 318 -20.09 -5.50 -6.72
C ALA A 318 -20.61 -4.10 -7.08
N ASP A 319 -21.59 -3.61 -6.32
CA ASP A 319 -22.08 -2.25 -6.48
C ASP A 319 -21.13 -1.28 -5.73
N ASP A 320 -20.69 -0.26 -6.43
CA ASP A 320 -20.05 0.88 -5.78
C ASP A 320 -21.09 1.59 -4.90
N LYS A 321 -20.74 1.81 -3.64
CA LYS A 321 -21.68 2.39 -2.66
C LYS A 321 -21.93 3.88 -2.89
N GLU A 322 -21.04 4.57 -3.58
CA GLU A 322 -21.12 6.01 -3.85
C GLU A 322 -21.86 6.29 -5.15
N THR A 323 -21.53 5.56 -6.20
CA THR A 323 -22.10 5.79 -7.55
C THR A 323 -23.23 4.84 -7.90
N GLY A 324 -23.32 3.69 -7.24
CA GLY A 324 -24.26 2.61 -7.60
C GLY A 324 -23.88 1.85 -8.88
N GLU A 325 -22.74 2.16 -9.48
CA GLU A 325 -22.24 1.48 -10.67
C GLU A 325 -21.63 0.12 -10.33
N LYS A 326 -21.58 -0.78 -11.32
CA LYS A 326 -20.94 -2.07 -11.17
C LYS A 326 -19.44 -1.94 -11.33
N MET A 327 -18.68 -2.47 -10.36
CA MET A 327 -17.23 -2.59 -10.43
C MET A 327 -16.80 -4.05 -10.42
N LEU A 328 -15.68 -4.36 -11.07
CA LEU A 328 -15.06 -5.69 -11.03
C LEU A 328 -14.38 -5.92 -9.68
N VAL A 329 -14.55 -7.12 -9.14
CA VAL A 329 -13.94 -7.56 -7.88
C VAL A 329 -13.31 -8.93 -8.08
N THR A 330 -12.05 -9.08 -7.74
CA THR A 330 -11.36 -10.38 -7.80
C THR A 330 -11.99 -11.37 -6.81
N GLN A 331 -11.89 -12.68 -7.09
CA GLN A 331 -12.37 -13.72 -6.16
C GLN A 331 -11.24 -14.31 -5.31
N TYR A 332 -9.99 -13.89 -5.53
CA TYR A 332 -8.89 -14.12 -4.61
C TYR A 332 -8.64 -12.88 -3.75
N GLU A 333 -8.44 -13.09 -2.46
CA GLU A 333 -8.14 -12.02 -1.50
C GLU A 333 -6.68 -11.54 -1.60
N GLY A 334 -6.38 -10.40 -0.96
CA GLY A 334 -5.08 -9.74 -1.05
C GLY A 334 -3.87 -10.62 -0.71
N SER A 335 -4.03 -11.56 0.23
CA SER A 335 -2.96 -12.51 0.61
C SER A 335 -2.61 -13.55 -0.48
N VAL A 336 -3.54 -13.82 -1.39
CA VAL A 336 -3.40 -14.81 -2.46
C VAL A 336 -3.14 -14.14 -3.81
N ILE A 337 -3.61 -12.91 -3.99
CA ILE A 337 -3.56 -12.23 -5.29
C ILE A 337 -2.12 -12.07 -5.82
N GLU A 338 -1.16 -11.85 -4.93
CA GLU A 338 0.25 -11.70 -5.30
C GLU A 338 0.85 -13.00 -5.87
N ASP A 339 0.42 -14.17 -5.39
CA ASP A 339 0.83 -15.46 -5.91
C ASP A 339 0.41 -15.66 -7.37
N THR A 340 -0.67 -14.99 -7.79
CA THR A 340 -1.12 -14.99 -9.19
C THR A 340 -0.30 -14.10 -10.11
N GLY A 341 0.71 -13.40 -9.60
CA GLY A 341 1.53 -12.45 -10.34
C GLY A 341 0.89 -11.07 -10.53
N LEU A 342 -0.34 -10.88 -10.12
CA LEU A 342 -1.00 -9.57 -10.18
C LEU A 342 -0.48 -8.65 -9.10
N ILE A 343 -0.34 -7.36 -9.44
CA ILE A 343 0.23 -6.35 -8.55
C ILE A 343 -0.89 -5.53 -7.95
N LYS A 344 -0.90 -5.50 -6.62
CA LYS A 344 -1.79 -4.67 -5.84
C LYS A 344 -1.26 -3.22 -5.79
N MET A 345 -2.15 -2.27 -5.94
CA MET A 345 -1.90 -0.86 -5.72
C MET A 345 -2.88 -0.35 -4.67
N ASP A 346 -2.36 0.32 -3.63
CA ASP A 346 -3.18 0.77 -2.52
C ASP A 346 -3.54 2.26 -2.65
N PHE A 347 -4.82 2.52 -2.92
CA PHE A 347 -5.43 3.85 -2.97
C PHE A 347 -6.11 4.14 -1.63
N LEU A 348 -5.38 4.78 -0.73
CA LEU A 348 -5.86 5.03 0.63
C LEU A 348 -6.64 6.35 0.71
N GLY A 349 -7.87 6.32 1.25
CA GLY A 349 -8.61 7.53 1.58
C GLY A 349 -8.21 8.05 2.97
N LEU A 350 -7.72 9.27 3.06
CA LEU A 350 -7.30 9.89 4.30
C LEU A 350 -8.09 11.17 4.59
N LYS A 351 -9.03 11.11 5.53
CA LYS A 351 -9.87 12.27 5.94
C LYS A 351 -9.08 13.49 6.36
N THR A 352 -7.89 13.29 6.93
CA THR A 352 -7.02 14.41 7.33
C THR A 352 -6.59 15.23 6.12
N LEU A 353 -6.39 14.64 4.95
CA LEU A 353 -6.10 15.40 3.73
C LEU A 353 -7.29 16.24 3.28
N SER A 354 -8.52 15.72 3.36
CA SER A 354 -9.73 16.51 3.11
C SER A 354 -9.84 17.70 4.08
N ILE A 355 -9.60 17.47 5.37
CA ILE A 355 -9.62 18.53 6.39
C ILE A 355 -8.57 19.61 6.11
N ILE A 356 -7.35 19.21 5.72
CA ILE A 356 -6.29 20.16 5.36
C ILE A 356 -6.67 20.96 4.12
N LYS A 357 -7.21 20.31 3.09
CA LYS A 357 -7.69 20.95 1.85
C LYS A 357 -8.74 22.02 2.17
N ASP A 358 -9.74 21.66 2.96
CA ASP A 358 -10.79 22.58 3.40
C ASP A 358 -10.23 23.74 4.24
N ALA A 359 -9.29 23.47 5.14
CA ALA A 359 -8.66 24.49 5.95
C ALA A 359 -7.87 25.52 5.09
N VAL A 360 -7.10 25.05 4.13
CA VAL A 360 -6.35 25.91 3.18
C VAL A 360 -7.30 26.76 2.37
N GLU A 361 -8.39 26.16 1.86
CA GLU A 361 -9.39 26.91 1.08
C GLU A 361 -10.13 27.95 1.96
N ASN A 362 -10.51 27.60 3.20
CA ASN A 362 -11.11 28.55 4.12
C ASN A 362 -10.17 29.72 4.45
N ILE A 363 -8.87 29.48 4.60
CA ILE A 363 -7.89 30.55 4.80
C ILE A 363 -7.80 31.43 3.55
N ARG A 364 -7.77 30.86 2.37
CA ARG A 364 -7.76 31.60 1.11
C ARG A 364 -8.99 32.51 0.99
N LEU A 365 -10.17 31.98 1.27
CA LEU A 365 -11.43 32.73 1.18
C LEU A 365 -11.55 33.84 2.23
N THR A 366 -11.09 33.59 3.46
CA THR A 366 -11.29 34.51 4.59
C THR A 366 -10.16 35.50 4.81
N LYS A 367 -8.93 35.15 4.41
CA LYS A 367 -7.72 35.95 4.62
C LYS A 367 -7.05 36.41 3.32
N GLY A 368 -7.46 35.86 2.16
CA GLY A 368 -6.80 36.12 0.88
C GLY A 368 -5.38 35.54 0.78
N VAL A 369 -5.00 34.65 1.70
CA VAL A 369 -3.67 34.05 1.76
C VAL A 369 -3.70 32.68 1.09
N LYS A 370 -2.79 32.44 0.14
CA LYS A 370 -2.57 31.11 -0.45
C LYS A 370 -1.46 30.43 0.34
N ILE A 371 -1.78 29.29 0.97
CA ILE A 371 -0.83 28.48 1.71
C ILE A 371 -0.38 27.30 0.82
N ASP A 372 0.93 27.11 0.73
CA ASP A 372 1.53 25.88 0.18
C ASP A 372 1.84 24.94 1.35
N ILE A 373 1.09 23.84 1.45
CA ILE A 373 1.28 22.83 2.50
C ILE A 373 2.55 22.01 2.31
N ASP A 374 3.19 22.09 1.16
CA ASP A 374 4.43 21.40 0.82
C ASP A 374 5.67 22.29 1.02
N ASP A 375 5.49 23.50 1.53
CA ASP A 375 6.59 24.39 1.91
C ASP A 375 7.16 23.98 3.29
N PHE A 376 8.18 23.12 3.26
CA PHE A 376 8.87 22.66 4.47
C PHE A 376 9.81 23.71 5.09
N THR A 377 9.94 24.90 4.52
CA THR A 377 10.76 25.99 5.08
C THR A 377 10.17 26.54 6.39
N ILE A 378 8.85 26.35 6.58
CA ILE A 378 8.13 26.81 7.77
C ILE A 378 8.04 25.77 8.88
N ILE A 379 8.70 24.63 8.75
CA ILE A 379 8.60 23.48 9.68
C ILE A 379 9.10 23.83 11.10
N ASN A 380 9.90 24.88 11.26
CA ASN A 380 10.49 25.29 12.54
C ASN A 380 9.72 26.47 13.20
N ASP A 381 8.38 26.45 13.17
CA ASP A 381 7.56 27.45 13.82
C ASP A 381 7.45 27.22 15.34
N PRO A 382 7.99 28.13 16.21
CA PRO A 382 7.94 27.96 17.66
C PRO A 382 6.52 27.97 18.24
N ALA A 383 5.55 28.63 17.59
CA ALA A 383 4.18 28.65 18.05
C ALA A 383 3.52 27.28 17.87
N THR A 384 3.83 26.59 16.78
CA THR A 384 3.38 25.23 16.53
C THR A 384 3.97 24.26 17.56
N TYR A 385 5.27 24.31 17.85
CA TYR A 385 5.89 23.44 18.87
C TYR A 385 5.30 23.68 20.27
N ARG A 386 4.98 24.93 20.61
CA ARG A 386 4.29 25.27 21.88
C ARG A 386 2.92 24.58 21.92
N LEU A 387 2.15 24.62 20.83
CA LEU A 387 0.85 23.96 20.74
C LEU A 387 0.97 22.45 21.00
N TYR A 388 1.99 21.80 20.42
CA TYR A 388 2.28 20.39 20.65
C TYR A 388 2.70 20.14 22.11
N GLY A 389 3.60 20.97 22.67
CA GLY A 389 4.03 20.85 24.06
C GLY A 389 2.92 21.10 25.11
N GLU A 390 1.88 21.85 24.77
CA GLU A 390 0.68 21.99 25.56
C GLU A 390 -0.27 20.78 25.42
N GLY A 391 -0.01 19.87 24.50
CA GLY A 391 -0.86 18.72 24.18
C GLY A 391 -2.20 19.12 23.56
N ARG A 392 -2.28 20.29 22.94
CA ARG A 392 -3.47 20.80 22.24
C ARG A 392 -3.51 20.34 20.79
N THR A 393 -3.52 19.02 20.59
CA THR A 393 -3.28 18.37 19.32
C THR A 393 -4.50 17.64 18.76
N VAL A 394 -5.69 17.98 19.22
CA VAL A 394 -6.95 17.51 18.63
C VAL A 394 -7.04 18.03 17.20
N GLY A 395 -7.31 17.14 16.24
CA GLY A 395 -7.35 17.45 14.81
C GLY A 395 -5.98 17.37 14.11
N THR A 396 -4.89 17.10 14.84
CA THR A 396 -3.58 16.87 14.24
C THR A 396 -3.32 15.37 14.05
N PHE A 397 -3.07 14.97 12.81
CA PHE A 397 -2.95 13.55 12.43
C PHE A 397 -1.93 12.79 13.30
N GLN A 398 -2.35 11.65 13.86
CA GLN A 398 -1.57 10.76 14.72
C GLN A 398 -1.12 11.33 16.08
N PHE A 399 -1.45 12.59 16.44
CA PHE A 399 -1.07 13.19 17.70
C PHE A 399 -2.26 13.48 18.63
N GLU A 400 -3.47 12.99 18.29
CA GLU A 400 -4.73 13.33 18.95
C GLU A 400 -5.05 12.49 20.18
N SER A 401 -4.49 11.28 20.32
CA SER A 401 -4.86 10.39 21.42
C SER A 401 -4.46 10.97 22.77
N ALA A 402 -5.26 10.69 23.81
CA ALA A 402 -4.99 11.17 25.17
C ALA A 402 -3.60 10.75 25.68
N GLY A 403 -3.15 9.54 25.31
CA GLY A 403 -1.80 9.05 25.64
C GLY A 403 -0.72 9.86 24.92
N MET A 404 -0.86 10.11 23.63
CA MET A 404 0.08 10.92 22.86
C MET A 404 0.15 12.35 23.42
N GLN A 405 -1.00 12.98 23.71
CA GLN A 405 -1.06 14.30 24.32
C GLN A 405 -0.37 14.37 25.69
N LYS A 406 -0.46 13.29 26.49
CA LYS A 406 0.26 13.20 27.77
C LYS A 406 1.77 13.24 27.55
N TYR A 407 2.29 12.38 26.66
CA TYR A 407 3.72 12.32 26.37
C TYR A 407 4.25 13.59 25.70
N LEU A 408 3.48 14.25 24.86
CA LEU A 408 3.85 15.55 24.27
C LEU A 408 4.05 16.63 25.34
N ARG A 409 3.20 16.65 26.39
CA ARG A 409 3.35 17.58 27.52
C ARG A 409 4.61 17.28 28.35
N GLU A 410 5.03 16.03 28.41
CA GLU A 410 6.27 15.63 29.10
C GLU A 410 7.50 15.92 28.24
N LEU A 411 7.44 15.65 26.92
CA LEU A 411 8.54 15.85 25.99
C LEU A 411 8.85 17.32 25.72
N GLN A 412 7.83 18.19 25.66
CA GLN A 412 7.97 19.59 25.29
C GLN A 412 8.75 19.78 23.98
N PRO A 413 8.26 19.26 22.85
CA PRO A 413 8.99 19.25 21.60
C PRO A 413 9.40 20.65 21.17
N SER A 414 10.62 20.81 20.67
CA SER A 414 11.20 22.06 20.21
C SER A 414 11.70 21.99 18.76
N THR A 415 11.83 20.77 18.22
CA THR A 415 12.28 20.49 16.86
C THR A 415 11.34 19.51 16.17
N PHE A 416 11.45 19.42 14.85
CA PHE A 416 10.68 18.45 14.09
C PHE A 416 11.13 17.00 14.39
N GLU A 417 12.41 16.82 14.66
CA GLU A 417 13.00 15.54 15.05
C GLU A 417 12.40 15.00 16.34
N ASP A 418 12.04 15.87 17.30
CA ASP A 418 11.34 15.45 18.52
C ASP A 418 9.98 14.83 18.21
N LEU A 419 9.24 15.40 17.25
CA LEU A 419 7.96 14.85 16.79
C LEU A 419 8.13 13.54 16.02
N ILE A 420 9.16 13.43 15.18
CA ILE A 420 9.51 12.19 14.49
C ILE A 420 9.79 11.09 15.52
N ALA A 421 10.65 11.37 16.50
CA ALA A 421 11.00 10.43 17.56
C ALA A 421 9.77 10.00 18.37
N MET A 422 8.92 10.94 18.76
CA MET A 422 7.69 10.64 19.48
C MET A 422 6.77 9.72 18.69
N ASN A 423 6.56 9.99 17.40
CA ASN A 423 5.71 9.17 16.54
C ASN A 423 6.30 7.77 16.30
N ALA A 424 7.61 7.65 16.27
CA ALA A 424 8.30 6.36 16.10
C ALA A 424 8.23 5.50 17.37
N LEU A 425 8.35 6.13 18.56
CA LEU A 425 8.41 5.43 19.84
C LEU A 425 7.01 5.14 20.43
N TYR A 426 6.02 5.99 20.16
CA TYR A 426 4.65 5.80 20.65
C TYR A 426 3.89 4.78 19.78
N ARG A 427 4.34 3.53 19.82
CA ARG A 427 3.75 2.40 19.09
C ARG A 427 3.80 1.13 19.94
N PRO A 428 2.85 0.17 19.73
CA PRO A 428 2.97 -1.17 20.30
C PRO A 428 4.34 -1.80 19.95
N GLY A 429 4.98 -2.41 20.92
CA GLY A 429 6.36 -2.88 20.82
C GLY A 429 7.33 -1.93 21.50
N PRO A 430 7.71 -0.78 20.92
CA PRO A 430 8.59 0.19 21.62
C PRO A 430 8.06 0.69 22.96
N MET A 431 6.72 0.81 23.11
CA MET A 431 6.10 1.22 24.38
C MET A 431 6.13 0.15 25.46
N ASP A 432 6.46 -1.10 25.14
CA ASP A 432 6.53 -2.21 26.12
C ASP A 432 7.91 -2.26 26.82
N TYR A 433 8.86 -1.40 26.44
CA TYR A 433 10.19 -1.21 27.00
C TYR A 433 10.35 0.18 27.63
#